data_fe4f148c642cf4509e929fe68f55126a
#
_entry.id   fe4f148c642cf4509e929fe68f55126a
#
_cell.length_a   1.000
_cell.length_b   1.000
_cell.length_c   1.000
_cell.angle_alpha   90.00
_cell.angle_beta   90.00
_cell.angle_gamma   90.00
#
_symmetry.space_group_name_H-M   'P 1'
#
loop_
_entity.id
_entity.type
_entity.pdbx_description
1 polymer ?
#
loop_
_entity_poly.entity_id
_entity_poly.type
_entity_poly.pdbx_seq_one_letter_code
_entity_poly.pdbx_strand_id
1 'polypeptide(L)'
;MSEGIFEDVRPFLPNKTGHIIDEASDTYDTIDWLIKNLPGNNGNVGVFGISYPGFYSTMAALSKHPALKAVSPQAPVTDWFMGDDFHHNGALMLMDAFEFYKGFGVPRPLPVTQYSKGFERKNKDAFQFYLNTGPLPMFNQLYLGDSISFWNDLMQ
;
A
#
# COMPACT_ATOMS: atom_id res chain seq x y z
N MET A 1 5.82 12.97 -5.38
CA MET A 1 5.81 11.59 -4.85
C MET A 1 7.15 11.32 -4.20
N SER A 2 7.18 10.71 -3.05
CA SER A 2 8.39 10.36 -2.33
C SER A 2 9.25 9.34 -3.10
N GLU A 3 10.52 9.29 -2.78
CA GLU A 3 11.48 8.29 -3.24
C GLU A 3 11.51 7.10 -2.29
N GLY A 4 12.09 6.01 -2.72
CA GLY A 4 12.36 4.83 -1.90
C GLY A 4 11.69 3.56 -2.41
N ILE A 5 11.78 2.53 -1.59
CA ILE A 5 11.11 1.25 -1.79
C ILE A 5 9.82 1.30 -0.97
N PHE A 6 8.72 0.86 -1.56
CA PHE A 6 7.50 0.62 -0.80
C PHE A 6 7.71 -0.58 0.12
N GLU A 7 7.50 -0.35 1.40
CA GLU A 7 7.44 -1.39 2.41
C GLU A 7 6.07 -1.32 3.05
N ASP A 8 5.12 -1.99 2.42
CA ASP A 8 3.72 -1.90 2.78
C ASP A 8 3.28 -3.02 3.73
N VAL A 9 2.21 -2.72 4.45
CA VAL A 9 1.44 -3.69 5.24
C VAL A 9 2.30 -4.43 6.26
N ARG A 10 3.01 -3.67 7.07
CA ARG A 10 3.73 -4.24 8.22
C ARG A 10 2.77 -4.44 9.39
N PRO A 11 2.89 -5.56 10.12
CA PRO A 11 2.11 -5.77 11.32
C PRO A 11 2.36 -4.65 12.35
N PHE A 12 1.29 -4.08 12.89
CA PHE A 12 1.41 -3.16 14.00
C PHE A 12 1.85 -3.90 15.27
N LEU A 13 2.99 -3.54 15.82
CA LEU A 13 3.53 -4.12 17.04
C LEU A 13 3.43 -3.11 18.19
N PRO A 14 2.45 -3.24 19.10
CA PRO A 14 2.22 -2.26 20.16
C PRO A 14 3.34 -2.15 21.19
N ASN A 15 4.13 -3.20 21.35
CA ASN A 15 5.23 -3.29 22.33
C ASN A 15 6.58 -3.34 21.63
N LYS A 16 6.90 -2.30 20.86
CA LYS A 16 8.13 -2.25 20.08
C LYS A 16 9.35 -2.18 20.98
N THR A 17 10.21 -3.19 20.87
CA THR A 17 11.59 -3.13 21.33
C THR A 17 12.49 -2.95 20.12
N GLY A 18 13.07 -1.76 19.95
CA GLY A 18 13.93 -1.41 18.82
C GLY A 18 13.25 -0.46 17.80
N HIS A 19 13.98 -0.11 16.75
CA HIS A 19 13.51 0.73 15.66
C HIS A 19 12.70 -0.09 14.65
N ILE A 20 11.47 -0.46 15.02
CA ILE A 20 10.53 -1.06 14.06
C ILE A 20 9.81 0.08 13.37
N ILE A 21 9.98 0.17 12.06
CA ILE A 21 9.30 1.12 11.18
C ILE A 21 8.02 0.44 10.69
N ASP A 22 6.90 1.09 10.88
CA ASP A 22 5.59 0.70 10.35
C ASP A 22 4.77 1.96 10.05
N GLU A 23 3.62 1.80 9.42
CA GLU A 23 2.77 2.90 8.99
C GLU A 23 2.29 3.76 10.18
N ALA A 24 2.13 3.17 11.36
CA ALA A 24 1.72 3.91 12.56
C ALA A 24 2.86 4.79 13.08
N SER A 25 4.11 4.29 13.11
CA SER A 25 5.27 5.09 13.51
C SER A 25 5.59 6.19 12.51
N ASP A 26 5.52 5.90 11.20
CA ASP A 26 5.71 6.90 10.16
C ASP A 26 4.67 8.01 10.23
N THR A 27 3.42 7.65 10.54
CA THR A 27 2.35 8.64 10.78
C THR A 27 2.63 9.49 12.01
N TYR A 28 3.10 8.86 13.10
CA TYR A 28 3.48 9.59 14.31
C TYR A 28 4.54 10.66 14.01
N ASP A 29 5.62 10.25 13.37
CA ASP A 29 6.75 11.13 13.04
C ASP A 29 6.32 12.22 12.04
N THR A 30 5.48 11.88 11.08
CA THR A 30 4.92 12.85 10.13
C THR A 30 4.09 13.92 10.84
N ILE A 31 3.20 13.53 11.74
CA ILE A 31 2.39 14.48 12.52
C ILE A 31 3.28 15.35 13.39
N ASP A 32 4.25 14.75 14.08
CA ASP A 32 5.19 15.47 14.93
C ASP A 32 5.98 16.52 14.15
N TRP A 33 6.46 16.15 12.96
CA TRP A 33 7.14 17.08 12.06
C TRP A 33 6.21 18.22 11.60
N LEU A 34 4.99 17.90 11.18
CA LEU A 34 4.04 18.89 10.67
C LEU A 34 3.69 19.94 11.73
N ILE A 35 3.36 19.55 12.96
CA ILE A 35 3.01 20.50 14.00
C ILE A 35 4.19 21.38 14.45
N LYS A 36 5.42 20.89 14.32
CA LYS A 36 6.64 21.66 14.65
C LYS A 36 7.08 22.61 13.53
N ASN A 37 6.84 22.29 12.27
CA ASN A 37 7.44 22.98 11.14
C ASN A 37 6.45 23.79 10.29
N LEU A 38 5.15 23.52 10.35
CA LEU A 38 4.18 24.30 9.59
C LEU A 38 3.74 25.54 10.40
N PRO A 39 4.04 26.75 9.91
CA PRO A 39 3.59 27.96 10.60
C PRO A 39 2.07 28.10 10.55
N GLY A 40 1.49 28.60 11.62
CA GLY A 40 0.06 28.90 11.71
C GLY A 40 -0.84 27.67 11.95
N ASN A 41 -0.28 26.49 12.20
CA ASN A 41 -1.08 25.35 12.66
C ASN A 41 -1.56 25.57 14.10
N ASN A 42 -2.66 24.92 14.45
CA ASN A 42 -3.27 25.02 15.79
C ASN A 42 -2.91 23.82 16.69
N GLY A 43 -1.94 23.01 16.31
CA GLY A 43 -1.52 21.81 17.05
C GLY A 43 -2.50 20.63 16.99
N ASN A 44 -3.53 20.69 16.14
CA ASN A 44 -4.49 19.60 15.96
C ASN A 44 -4.43 19.06 14.54
N VAL A 45 -4.49 17.73 14.40
CA VAL A 45 -4.41 17.02 13.12
C VAL A 45 -5.63 16.11 12.98
N GLY A 46 -6.21 16.12 11.78
CA GLY A 46 -7.16 15.12 11.32
C GLY A 46 -6.55 14.31 10.17
N VAL A 47 -6.87 13.03 10.12
CA VAL A 47 -6.45 12.12 9.04
C VAL A 47 -7.68 11.49 8.40
N PHE A 48 -7.71 11.47 7.08
CA PHE A 48 -8.73 10.75 6.32
C PHE A 48 -8.14 10.13 5.08
N GLY A 49 -8.78 9.09 4.58
CA GLY A 49 -8.39 8.44 3.34
C GLY A 49 -9.41 7.42 2.90
N ILE A 50 -9.40 7.11 1.62
CA ILE A 50 -10.32 6.18 0.97
C ILE A 50 -9.52 5.03 0.38
N SER A 51 -10.01 3.77 0.53
CA SER A 51 -9.38 2.56 0.01
C SER A 51 -8.01 2.33 0.67
N TYR A 52 -6.91 2.25 -0.05
CA TYR A 52 -5.57 2.11 0.52
C TYR A 52 -5.18 3.26 1.48
N PRO A 53 -5.41 4.54 1.16
CA PRO A 53 -5.32 5.63 2.13
C PRO A 53 -6.32 5.50 3.31
N GLY A 54 -7.40 4.75 3.17
CA GLY A 54 -8.28 4.36 4.28
C GLY A 54 -7.56 3.43 5.26
N PHE A 55 -6.81 2.45 4.75
CA PHE A 55 -5.92 1.64 5.58
C PHE A 55 -4.89 2.50 6.32
N TYR A 56 -4.19 3.43 5.65
CA TYR A 56 -3.28 4.35 6.32
C TYR A 56 -3.98 5.19 7.39
N SER A 57 -5.23 5.59 7.17
CA SER A 57 -6.00 6.31 8.19
C SER A 57 -6.27 5.46 9.43
N THR A 58 -6.50 4.16 9.25
CA THR A 58 -6.63 3.21 10.37
C THR A 58 -5.30 3.08 11.14
N MET A 59 -4.19 2.96 10.43
CA MET A 59 -2.86 2.90 11.05
C MET A 59 -2.51 4.20 11.77
N ALA A 60 -2.95 5.35 11.24
CA ALA A 60 -2.80 6.63 11.90
C ALA A 60 -3.49 6.64 13.28
N ALA A 61 -4.67 6.05 13.41
CA ALA A 61 -5.34 5.93 14.71
C ALA A 61 -4.49 5.14 15.74
N LEU A 62 -3.76 4.12 15.26
CA LEU A 62 -2.88 3.30 16.09
C LEU A 62 -1.60 4.04 16.50
N SER A 63 -1.23 5.13 15.82
CA SER A 63 -0.05 5.94 16.18
C SER A 63 -0.17 6.59 17.56
N LYS A 64 -1.40 6.86 18.02
CA LYS A 64 -1.71 7.51 19.29
C LYS A 64 -1.01 8.86 19.48
N HIS A 65 -0.71 9.57 18.40
CA HIS A 65 -0.09 10.88 18.49
C HIS A 65 -1.02 11.89 19.21
N PRO A 66 -0.54 12.67 20.21
CA PRO A 66 -1.40 13.53 21.02
C PRO A 66 -2.08 14.66 20.23
N ALA A 67 -1.49 15.08 19.11
CA ALA A 67 -2.09 16.07 18.21
C ALA A 67 -3.18 15.47 17.31
N LEU A 68 -3.25 14.16 17.14
CA LEU A 68 -4.27 13.51 16.32
C LEU A 68 -5.62 13.54 17.04
N LYS A 69 -6.60 14.24 16.46
CA LYS A 69 -7.90 14.49 17.07
C LYS A 69 -9.06 13.77 16.39
N ALA A 70 -8.91 13.49 15.10
CA ALA A 70 -9.96 12.82 14.31
C ALA A 70 -9.34 11.94 13.25
N VAL A 71 -9.97 10.79 12.99
CA VAL A 71 -9.59 9.86 11.93
C VAL A 71 -10.85 9.42 11.20
N SER A 72 -10.82 9.48 9.87
CA SER A 72 -11.93 9.05 9.00
C SER A 72 -11.44 8.04 7.96
N PRO A 73 -11.29 6.77 8.33
CA PRO A 73 -11.02 5.72 7.36
C PRO A 73 -12.29 5.42 6.54
N GLN A 74 -12.19 5.52 5.22
CA GLN A 74 -13.28 5.25 4.30
C GLN A 74 -12.94 4.04 3.46
N ALA A 75 -13.80 3.02 3.46
CA ALA A 75 -13.56 1.74 2.78
C ALA A 75 -12.10 1.26 2.95
N PRO A 76 -11.58 1.16 4.18
CA PRO A 76 -10.21 0.76 4.42
C PRO A 76 -10.01 -0.70 4.05
N VAL A 77 -8.86 -1.03 3.51
CA VAL A 77 -8.42 -2.42 3.41
C VAL A 77 -8.05 -2.90 4.81
N THR A 78 -8.69 -3.94 5.30
CA THR A 78 -8.52 -4.41 6.69
C THR A 78 -8.03 -5.85 6.77
N ASP A 79 -8.34 -6.66 5.77
CA ASP A 79 -7.92 -8.05 5.68
C ASP A 79 -7.75 -8.41 4.20
N TRP A 80 -6.51 -8.60 3.76
CA TRP A 80 -6.16 -8.85 2.38
C TRP A 80 -6.57 -10.23 1.85
N PHE A 81 -6.92 -11.14 2.73
CA PHE A 81 -7.27 -12.51 2.37
C PHE A 81 -8.77 -12.82 2.48
N MET A 82 -9.42 -12.30 3.52
CA MET A 82 -10.78 -12.73 3.85
C MET A 82 -11.87 -11.92 3.15
N GLY A 83 -11.66 -10.65 2.89
CA GLY A 83 -12.73 -9.77 2.43
C GLY A 83 -12.26 -8.55 1.66
N ASP A 84 -11.12 -8.64 1.01
CA ASP A 84 -10.57 -7.58 0.18
C ASP A 84 -10.99 -7.69 -1.29
N ASP A 85 -10.69 -6.66 -2.07
CA ASP A 85 -10.92 -6.61 -3.51
C ASP A 85 -10.18 -7.69 -4.29
N PHE A 86 -9.06 -8.20 -3.75
CA PHE A 86 -8.22 -9.19 -4.41
C PHE A 86 -8.45 -10.63 -3.96
N HIS A 87 -8.91 -10.82 -2.72
CA HIS A 87 -9.33 -12.11 -2.22
C HIS A 87 -10.74 -12.02 -1.63
N HIS A 88 -11.58 -12.97 -1.98
CA HIS A 88 -12.90 -13.11 -1.38
C HIS A 88 -13.08 -14.53 -0.86
N ASN A 89 -13.06 -14.70 0.45
CA ASN A 89 -13.06 -16.00 1.10
C ASN A 89 -11.96 -16.94 0.57
N GLY A 90 -10.78 -16.42 0.33
CA GLY A 90 -9.63 -17.15 -0.20
C GLY A 90 -9.60 -17.31 -1.73
N ALA A 91 -10.62 -16.88 -2.45
CA ALA A 91 -10.60 -16.87 -3.91
C ALA A 91 -9.89 -15.63 -4.44
N LEU A 92 -8.80 -15.82 -5.17
CA LEU A 92 -8.03 -14.73 -5.77
C LEU A 92 -8.75 -14.13 -6.98
N MET A 93 -8.95 -12.84 -6.96
CA MET A 93 -9.42 -12.03 -8.10
C MET A 93 -8.22 -11.63 -8.97
N LEU A 94 -7.66 -12.61 -9.69
CA LEU A 94 -6.38 -12.47 -10.40
C LEU A 94 -6.30 -11.26 -11.31
N MET A 95 -7.36 -10.97 -12.07
CA MET A 95 -7.35 -9.86 -13.03
C MET A 95 -7.19 -8.53 -12.31
N ASP A 96 -7.94 -8.31 -11.27
CA ASP A 96 -7.92 -7.06 -10.50
C ASP A 96 -6.60 -6.92 -9.75
N ALA A 97 -6.14 -7.99 -9.10
CA ALA A 97 -4.87 -8.02 -8.39
C ALA A 97 -3.69 -7.70 -9.30
N PHE A 98 -3.56 -8.37 -10.44
CA PHE A 98 -2.45 -8.14 -11.36
C PHE A 98 -2.48 -6.73 -11.97
N GLU A 99 -3.65 -6.25 -12.41
CA GLU A 99 -3.77 -4.91 -12.97
C GLU A 99 -3.41 -3.81 -11.97
N PHE A 100 -3.69 -4.02 -10.70
CA PHE A 100 -3.32 -3.09 -9.64
C PHE A 100 -1.81 -3.18 -9.32
N TYR A 101 -1.32 -4.37 -9.01
CA TYR A 101 0.04 -4.55 -8.51
C TYR A 101 1.14 -4.45 -9.56
N LYS A 102 0.85 -4.60 -10.84
CA LYS A 102 1.86 -4.49 -11.91
C LYS A 102 2.64 -3.16 -11.92
N GLY A 103 2.15 -2.14 -11.24
CA GLY A 103 2.80 -0.83 -11.10
C GLY A 103 2.87 -0.31 -9.68
N PHE A 104 2.18 -0.97 -8.75
CA PHE A 104 2.15 -0.59 -7.35
C PHE A 104 3.40 -1.11 -6.62
N GLY A 105 4.00 -0.27 -5.77
CA GLY A 105 5.20 -0.67 -5.02
C GLY A 105 6.49 -0.69 -5.83
N VAL A 106 6.49 -0.24 -7.08
CA VAL A 106 7.72 -0.13 -7.88
C VAL A 106 8.69 0.84 -7.20
N PRO A 107 9.93 0.42 -6.91
CA PRO A 107 10.93 1.28 -6.28
C PRO A 107 11.21 2.56 -7.07
N ARG A 108 11.35 3.66 -6.37
CA ARG A 108 11.65 4.97 -6.94
C ARG A 108 12.96 5.50 -6.37
N PRO A 109 14.06 5.50 -7.13
CA PRO A 109 15.35 5.96 -6.64
C PRO A 109 15.40 7.46 -6.40
N LEU A 110 14.53 8.23 -7.05
CA LEU A 110 14.42 9.68 -6.91
C LEU A 110 12.95 10.12 -6.83
N PRO A 111 12.65 11.28 -6.24
CA PRO A 111 11.30 11.85 -6.27
C PRO A 111 10.80 12.01 -7.70
N VAL A 112 9.56 11.60 -7.95
CA VAL A 112 8.93 11.67 -9.28
C VAL A 112 7.62 12.43 -9.21
N THR A 113 7.22 13.04 -10.32
CA THR A 113 5.95 13.77 -10.45
C THR A 113 4.86 12.94 -11.11
N GLN A 114 5.22 11.81 -11.71
CA GLN A 114 4.29 10.89 -12.36
C GLN A 114 4.53 9.46 -11.88
N TYR A 115 3.47 8.68 -11.81
CA TYR A 115 3.58 7.25 -11.52
C TYR A 115 4.28 6.50 -12.66
N SER A 116 5.02 5.46 -12.30
CA SER A 116 5.47 4.48 -13.29
C SER A 116 4.25 3.86 -13.96
N LYS A 117 4.30 3.71 -15.27
CA LYS A 117 3.21 3.04 -16.01
C LYS A 117 3.14 1.55 -15.73
N GLY A 118 4.20 0.98 -15.14
CA GLY A 118 4.29 -0.44 -14.94
C GLY A 118 4.24 -1.24 -16.25
N PHE A 119 3.88 -2.51 -16.15
CA PHE A 119 3.69 -3.37 -17.32
C PHE A 119 2.39 -3.02 -18.07
N GLU A 120 2.47 -2.82 -19.38
CA GLU A 120 1.32 -2.61 -20.26
C GLU A 120 1.07 -3.86 -21.12
N ARG A 121 -0.15 -4.40 -21.07
CA ARG A 121 -0.54 -5.52 -21.91
C ARG A 121 -0.61 -5.09 -23.37
N LYS A 122 0.05 -5.84 -24.26
CA LYS A 122 -0.08 -5.64 -25.70
C LYS A 122 -1.42 -6.17 -26.24
N ASN A 123 -1.94 -7.24 -25.64
CA ASN A 123 -3.24 -7.80 -25.98
C ASN A 123 -4.34 -7.10 -25.19
N LYS A 124 -5.35 -6.59 -25.89
CA LYS A 124 -6.53 -5.95 -25.28
C LYS A 124 -7.49 -6.96 -24.65
N ASP A 125 -7.48 -8.21 -25.13
CA ASP A 125 -8.28 -9.28 -24.57
C ASP A 125 -7.61 -9.78 -23.26
N ALA A 126 -8.19 -9.38 -22.15
CA ALA A 126 -7.69 -9.72 -20.82
C ALA A 126 -7.76 -11.24 -20.56
N PHE A 127 -8.89 -11.87 -20.88
CA PHE A 127 -9.08 -13.30 -20.65
C PHE A 127 -8.01 -14.11 -21.40
N GLN A 128 -7.81 -13.81 -22.68
CA GLN A 128 -6.82 -14.51 -23.48
C GLN A 128 -5.38 -14.27 -22.98
N PHE A 129 -5.10 -13.07 -22.46
CA PHE A 129 -3.81 -12.76 -21.84
C PHE A 129 -3.56 -13.66 -20.64
N TYR A 130 -4.50 -13.75 -19.70
CA TYR A 130 -4.34 -14.55 -18.49
C TYR A 130 -4.27 -16.04 -18.80
N LEU A 131 -5.12 -16.51 -19.73
CA LEU A 131 -5.10 -17.91 -20.17
C LEU A 131 -3.75 -18.30 -20.79
N ASN A 132 -3.17 -17.45 -21.63
CA ASN A 132 -1.90 -17.71 -22.27
C ASN A 132 -0.70 -17.61 -21.31
N THR A 133 -0.80 -16.78 -20.28
CA THR A 133 0.24 -16.67 -19.25
C THR A 133 0.34 -17.93 -18.41
N GLY A 134 -0.80 -18.56 -18.12
CA GLY A 134 -0.85 -19.82 -17.35
C GLY A 134 -0.84 -19.59 -15.83
N PRO A 135 -0.17 -20.46 -15.05
CA PRO A 135 -0.23 -20.41 -13.59
C PRO A 135 0.46 -19.18 -13.00
N LEU A 136 0.03 -18.80 -11.77
CA LEU A 136 0.46 -17.59 -11.09
C LEU A 136 1.97 -17.30 -11.07
N PRO A 137 2.86 -18.29 -10.84
CA PRO A 137 4.30 -18.04 -10.87
C PRO A 137 4.83 -17.50 -12.19
N MET A 138 4.13 -17.78 -13.31
CA MET A 138 4.52 -17.29 -14.62
C MET A 138 4.39 -15.76 -14.75
N PHE A 139 3.55 -15.12 -13.96
CA PHE A 139 3.42 -13.66 -13.97
C PHE A 139 4.71 -12.99 -13.49
N ASN A 140 5.34 -13.52 -12.45
CA ASN A 140 6.67 -13.06 -12.05
C ASN A 140 7.72 -13.31 -13.12
N GLN A 141 7.79 -14.53 -13.62
CA GLN A 141 8.83 -14.90 -14.59
C GLN A 141 8.75 -14.10 -15.89
N LEU A 142 7.54 -13.82 -16.38
CA LEU A 142 7.34 -13.19 -17.68
C LEU A 142 7.23 -11.67 -17.62
N TYR A 143 6.73 -11.11 -16.52
CA TYR A 143 6.33 -9.71 -16.50
C TYR A 143 6.87 -8.88 -15.34
N LEU A 144 7.01 -9.43 -14.14
CA LEU A 144 7.37 -8.67 -12.95
C LEU A 144 8.82 -8.88 -12.52
N GLY A 145 9.41 -10.05 -12.78
CA GLY A 145 10.81 -10.35 -12.48
C GLY A 145 11.18 -10.12 -11.02
N ASP A 146 10.29 -10.46 -10.09
CA ASP A 146 10.41 -10.22 -8.65
C ASP A 146 10.59 -8.75 -8.24
N SER A 147 10.29 -7.82 -9.14
CA SER A 147 10.45 -6.38 -8.89
C SER A 147 9.41 -5.80 -7.93
N ILE A 148 8.31 -6.50 -7.69
CA ILE A 148 7.21 -6.07 -6.83
C ILE A 148 7.06 -7.07 -5.68
N SER A 149 7.70 -6.76 -4.54
CA SER A 149 7.67 -7.61 -3.35
C SER A 149 6.26 -7.89 -2.87
N PHE A 150 5.41 -6.88 -2.91
CA PHE A 150 4.02 -6.97 -2.48
C PHE A 150 3.20 -8.01 -3.28
N TRP A 151 3.46 -8.11 -4.58
CA TRP A 151 2.85 -9.18 -5.40
C TRP A 151 3.31 -10.57 -4.94
N ASN A 152 4.60 -10.72 -4.62
CA ASN A 152 5.15 -11.98 -4.14
C ASN A 152 4.52 -12.39 -2.80
N ASP A 153 4.37 -11.43 -1.88
CA ASP A 153 3.75 -11.68 -0.57
C ASP A 153 2.27 -12.08 -0.69
N LEU A 154 1.56 -11.48 -1.66
CA LEU A 154 0.16 -11.81 -1.93
C LEU A 154 -0.03 -13.24 -2.47
N MET A 155 1.01 -13.80 -3.12
CA MET A 155 0.96 -15.11 -3.78
C MET A 155 1.45 -16.27 -2.88
N GLN A 156 1.93 -16.00 -1.69
CA GLN A 156 2.37 -17.00 -0.70
C GLN A 156 1.25 -17.41 0.25
#